data_1fea07932672a490e33d7f36bde02db7
#
_entry.id   1fea07932672a490e33d7f36bde02db7
#
_cell.length_a   1.000
_cell.length_b   1.000
_cell.length_c   1.000
_cell.angle_alpha   90.00
_cell.angle_beta   90.00
_cell.angle_gamma   90.00
#
_symmetry.space_group_name_H-M   'P 1'
#
loop_
_entity.id
_entity.type
_entity.pdbx_description
1 polymer ?
#
loop_
_entity_poly.entity_id
_entity_poly.type
_entity_poly.pdbx_seq_one_letter_code
_entity_poly.pdbx_strand_id
1 'polypeptide(L)'
;MPEGPEIRRAADSLEAAIKGKPLTDVWFAFPQLKPFESQLVGQTVTHIETRGKALLTHFSHNLTLYSHNQLYGVWRVVEADEQPQTTRVLRVRLQTADKAILLYSASDIEMLTPEQLLTHPFLQRVGPDVLDMRLTASDVKARLLSPKFRNRQFSGLFLDQAFLAGLGNYLRVEILWEVGLAAQHKASELNDEQLEALSHALLDIPRLSYNTRGV
;
A
#
# COMPACT_ATOMS: atom_id res chain seq x y z
N MET A 1 -9.95 -5.70 -6.65
CA MET A 1 -8.61 -5.10 -6.52
C MET A 1 -8.34 -4.79 -5.07
N PRO A 2 -7.19 -5.16 -4.53
CA PRO A 2 -6.88 -4.87 -3.13
C PRO A 2 -6.74 -3.36 -2.90
N GLU A 3 -7.24 -2.90 -1.76
CA GLU A 3 -7.13 -1.51 -1.32
C GLU A 3 -6.16 -1.43 -0.13
N GLY A 4 -6.00 -0.25 0.48
CA GLY A 4 -5.03 -0.03 1.55
C GLY A 4 -5.05 -1.08 2.65
N PRO A 5 -6.22 -1.44 3.22
CA PRO A 5 -6.28 -2.45 4.28
C PRO A 5 -5.72 -3.81 3.86
N GLU A 6 -6.01 -4.28 2.65
CA GLU A 6 -5.50 -5.56 2.15
C GLU A 6 -3.99 -5.51 1.94
N ILE A 7 -3.49 -4.41 1.39
CA ILE A 7 -2.04 -4.22 1.18
C ILE A 7 -1.31 -4.18 2.53
N ARG A 8 -1.88 -3.48 3.53
CA ARG A 8 -1.27 -3.41 4.87
C ARG A 8 -1.25 -4.78 5.54
N ARG A 9 -2.33 -5.56 5.45
CA ARG A 9 -2.35 -6.92 5.99
C ARG A 9 -1.34 -7.83 5.29
N ALA A 10 -1.21 -7.70 3.97
CA ALA A 10 -0.18 -8.43 3.23
C ALA A 10 1.22 -8.07 3.73
N ALA A 11 1.52 -6.79 3.90
CA ALA A 11 2.80 -6.34 4.43
C ALA A 11 3.09 -6.92 5.82
N ASP A 12 2.10 -6.96 6.71
CA ASP A 12 2.24 -7.53 8.05
C ASP A 12 2.60 -9.02 7.98
N SER A 13 1.94 -9.78 7.10
CA SER A 13 2.23 -11.20 6.91
C SER A 13 3.63 -11.44 6.34
N LEU A 14 4.07 -10.61 5.40
CA LEU A 14 5.40 -10.70 4.81
C LEU A 14 6.48 -10.39 5.84
N GLU A 15 6.29 -9.34 6.64
CA GLU A 15 7.21 -9.02 7.74
C GLU A 15 7.33 -10.17 8.73
N ALA A 16 6.20 -10.72 9.17
CA ALA A 16 6.20 -11.83 10.13
C ALA A 16 7.00 -13.04 9.61
N ALA A 17 7.02 -13.24 8.29
CA ALA A 17 7.70 -14.38 7.69
C ALA A 17 9.23 -14.21 7.63
N ILE A 18 9.74 -13.03 7.27
CA ILE A 18 11.15 -12.89 6.88
C ILE A 18 11.91 -11.75 7.56
N LYS A 19 11.25 -10.86 8.29
CA LYS A 19 11.89 -9.69 8.90
C LYS A 19 13.06 -10.09 9.81
N GLY A 20 14.20 -9.44 9.62
CA GLY A 20 15.38 -9.59 10.47
C GLY A 20 16.17 -10.88 10.25
N LYS A 21 15.74 -11.74 9.33
CA LYS A 21 16.45 -12.99 9.03
C LYS A 21 17.29 -12.83 7.77
N PRO A 22 18.54 -13.36 7.74
CA PRO A 22 19.38 -13.25 6.55
C PRO A 22 18.72 -13.92 5.33
N LEU A 23 18.76 -13.23 4.20
CA LEU A 23 18.30 -13.78 2.93
C LEU A 23 19.30 -14.82 2.43
N THR A 24 18.82 -16.03 2.15
CA THR A 24 19.62 -17.15 1.63
C THR A 24 19.53 -17.27 0.12
N ASP A 25 18.43 -16.81 -0.46
CA ASP A 25 18.23 -16.80 -1.92
C ASP A 25 17.38 -15.59 -2.30
N VAL A 26 17.77 -14.94 -3.39
CA VAL A 26 17.07 -13.78 -3.95
C VAL A 26 16.97 -13.97 -5.45
N TRP A 27 15.75 -13.89 -5.97
CA TRP A 27 15.51 -14.06 -7.40
C TRP A 27 14.55 -12.98 -7.90
N PHE A 28 14.89 -12.37 -9.03
CA PHE A 28 14.05 -11.40 -9.73
C PHE A 28 13.84 -11.82 -11.18
N ALA A 29 12.63 -11.65 -11.68
CA ALA A 29 12.31 -11.94 -13.08
C ALA A 29 12.87 -10.88 -14.03
N PHE A 30 12.83 -9.60 -13.62
CA PHE A 30 13.22 -8.50 -14.51
C PHE A 30 14.72 -8.35 -14.62
N PRO A 31 15.25 -8.22 -15.86
CA PRO A 31 16.69 -8.11 -16.07
C PRO A 31 17.35 -6.96 -15.30
N GLN A 32 16.66 -5.82 -15.17
CA GLN A 32 17.20 -4.66 -14.46
C GLN A 32 17.34 -4.87 -12.94
N LEU A 33 16.66 -5.88 -12.39
CA LEU A 33 16.77 -6.22 -10.97
C LEU A 33 17.81 -7.32 -10.71
N LYS A 34 18.19 -8.09 -11.74
CA LYS A 34 19.12 -9.21 -11.61
C LYS A 34 20.44 -8.85 -10.92
N PRO A 35 21.08 -7.69 -11.19
CA PRO A 35 22.32 -7.34 -10.51
C PRO A 35 22.23 -7.23 -8.99
N PHE A 36 21.02 -6.98 -8.46
CA PHE A 36 20.80 -6.85 -7.03
C PHE A 36 20.70 -8.20 -6.31
N GLU A 37 20.48 -9.30 -7.03
CA GLU A 37 20.33 -10.62 -6.41
C GLU A 37 21.51 -10.98 -5.52
N SER A 38 22.73 -10.87 -6.04
CA SER A 38 23.94 -11.19 -5.27
C SER A 38 24.22 -10.19 -4.14
N GLN A 39 23.81 -8.92 -4.32
CA GLN A 39 23.99 -7.90 -3.29
C GLN A 39 23.11 -8.14 -2.08
N LEU A 40 21.92 -8.71 -2.28
CA LEU A 40 20.92 -8.87 -1.22
C LEU A 40 21.08 -10.18 -0.46
N VAL A 41 21.73 -11.19 -1.01
CA VAL A 41 22.00 -12.43 -0.28
C VAL A 41 22.88 -12.09 0.94
N GLY A 42 22.46 -12.57 2.12
CA GLY A 42 23.10 -12.24 3.38
C GLY A 42 22.57 -10.97 4.05
N GLN A 43 21.86 -10.12 3.32
CA GLN A 43 21.19 -8.96 3.89
C GLN A 43 19.88 -9.38 4.56
N THR A 44 19.27 -8.47 5.32
CA THR A 44 17.98 -8.69 5.97
C THR A 44 16.95 -7.71 5.44
N VAL A 45 15.68 -8.10 5.49
CA VAL A 45 14.57 -7.16 5.38
C VAL A 45 14.38 -6.54 6.75
N THR A 46 14.55 -5.23 6.86
CA THR A 46 14.45 -4.51 8.14
C THR A 46 12.99 -4.23 8.51
N HIS A 47 12.19 -3.84 7.54
CA HIS A 47 10.76 -3.64 7.70
C HIS A 47 10.09 -3.53 6.33
N ILE A 48 8.77 -3.67 6.31
CA ILE A 48 7.94 -3.50 5.12
C ILE A 48 6.87 -2.46 5.43
N GLU A 49 6.90 -1.35 4.69
CA GLU A 49 5.90 -0.30 4.86
C GLU A 49 4.97 -0.23 3.66
N THR A 50 3.81 0.38 3.85
CA THR A 50 2.86 0.66 2.78
C THR A 50 2.72 2.17 2.58
N ARG A 51 2.55 2.56 1.33
CA ARG A 51 2.18 3.92 0.92
C ARG A 51 0.97 3.79 0.03
N GLY A 52 -0.22 3.88 0.61
CA GLY A 52 -1.44 3.56 -0.10
C GLY A 52 -1.43 2.10 -0.58
N LYS A 53 -1.41 1.91 -1.88
CA LYS A 53 -1.42 0.58 -2.51
C LYS A 53 -0.03 0.10 -2.94
N ALA A 54 0.99 0.89 -2.67
CA ALA A 54 2.38 0.49 -2.90
C ALA A 54 2.96 -0.15 -1.65
N LEU A 55 3.90 -1.06 -1.85
CA LEU A 55 4.60 -1.77 -0.80
C LEU A 55 6.10 -1.50 -0.93
N LEU A 56 6.72 -1.11 0.17
CA LEU A 56 8.15 -0.80 0.23
C LEU A 56 8.83 -1.82 1.13
N THR A 57 9.63 -2.69 0.53
CA THR A 57 10.44 -3.67 1.24
C THR A 57 11.83 -3.09 1.47
N HIS A 58 12.12 -2.70 2.71
CA HIS A 58 13.38 -2.08 3.07
C HIS A 58 14.40 -3.14 3.48
N PHE A 59 15.55 -3.12 2.81
CA PHE A 59 16.67 -4.00 3.13
C PHE A 59 17.69 -3.27 4.01
N SER A 60 18.51 -4.03 4.74
CA SER A 60 19.74 -3.50 5.33
C SER A 60 20.63 -2.92 4.20
N HIS A 61 21.52 -1.98 4.53
CA HIS A 61 22.37 -1.27 3.57
C HIS A 61 21.60 -0.40 2.55
N ASN A 62 20.44 0.15 2.96
CA ASN A 62 19.80 1.30 2.31
C ASN A 62 19.16 1.06 0.94
N LEU A 63 18.92 -0.18 0.52
CA LEU A 63 18.11 -0.46 -0.66
C LEU A 63 16.65 -0.72 -0.27
N THR A 64 15.74 -0.34 -1.15
CA THR A 64 14.30 -0.56 -0.98
C THR A 64 13.71 -1.10 -2.27
N LEU A 65 12.96 -2.20 -2.16
CA LEU A 65 12.19 -2.72 -3.28
C LEU A 65 10.81 -2.08 -3.24
N TYR A 66 10.52 -1.26 -4.25
CA TYR A 66 9.19 -0.71 -4.49
C TYR A 66 8.41 -1.73 -5.32
N SER A 67 7.17 -2.03 -4.92
CA SER A 67 6.26 -2.83 -5.70
C SER A 67 4.84 -2.29 -5.60
N HIS A 68 4.11 -2.38 -6.70
CA HIS A 68 2.69 -2.03 -6.76
C HIS A 68 1.95 -3.19 -7.43
N ASN A 69 0.99 -3.77 -6.71
CA ASN A 69 0.29 -4.94 -7.22
C ASN A 69 -0.59 -4.65 -8.42
N GLN A 70 -1.06 -3.41 -8.56
CA GLN A 70 -2.02 -3.05 -9.60
C GLN A 70 -3.23 -3.98 -9.54
N LEU A 71 -3.65 -4.57 -10.67
CA LEU A 71 -4.83 -5.45 -10.71
C LEU A 71 -4.49 -6.91 -10.43
N TYR A 72 -3.29 -7.37 -10.78
CA TYR A 72 -2.98 -8.80 -10.86
C TYR A 72 -1.90 -9.26 -9.91
N GLY A 73 -1.15 -8.35 -9.30
CA GLY A 73 -0.07 -8.71 -8.40
C GLY A 73 -0.58 -9.37 -7.12
N VAL A 74 0.10 -10.44 -6.72
CA VAL A 74 -0.24 -11.21 -5.50
C VAL A 74 1.04 -11.60 -4.78
N TRP A 75 1.09 -11.32 -3.48
CA TRP A 75 2.13 -11.82 -2.59
C TRP A 75 1.70 -13.12 -1.92
N ARG A 76 2.65 -14.02 -1.72
CA ARG A 76 2.46 -15.28 -0.96
C ARG A 76 3.61 -15.52 -0.02
N VAL A 77 3.29 -16.07 1.15
CA VAL A 77 4.28 -16.60 2.09
C VAL A 77 4.28 -18.13 1.94
N VAL A 78 5.46 -18.71 1.78
CA VAL A 78 5.64 -20.16 1.65
C VAL A 78 6.80 -20.63 2.52
N GLU A 79 6.93 -21.95 2.72
CA GLU A 79 8.12 -22.51 3.34
C GLU A 79 9.33 -22.31 2.44
N ALA A 80 10.54 -22.26 3.03
CA ALA A 80 11.78 -22.19 2.26
C ALA A 80 11.83 -23.36 1.27
N ASP A 81 12.33 -23.05 0.07
CA ASP A 81 12.44 -23.99 -1.05
C ASP A 81 11.11 -24.47 -1.65
N GLU A 82 9.97 -24.09 -1.10
CA GLU A 82 8.68 -24.42 -1.65
C GLU A 82 8.46 -23.67 -2.98
N GLN A 83 7.98 -24.40 -4.00
CA GLN A 83 7.63 -23.82 -5.30
C GLN A 83 6.17 -24.15 -5.59
N PRO A 84 5.24 -23.22 -5.27
CA PRO A 84 3.82 -23.46 -5.48
C PRO A 84 3.47 -23.77 -6.93
N GLN A 85 2.54 -24.68 -7.14
CA GLN A 85 1.96 -24.97 -8.44
C GLN A 85 0.98 -23.85 -8.78
N THR A 86 1.30 -23.07 -9.82
CA THR A 86 0.45 -21.95 -10.24
C THR A 86 0.73 -21.59 -11.69
N THR A 87 -0.30 -21.05 -12.35
CA THR A 87 -0.17 -20.48 -13.70
C THR A 87 0.32 -19.03 -13.66
N ARG A 88 0.40 -18.41 -12.46
CA ARG A 88 0.88 -17.03 -12.29
C ARG A 88 2.38 -16.95 -12.55
N VAL A 89 2.81 -15.80 -13.04
CA VAL A 89 4.22 -15.56 -13.37
C VAL A 89 4.94 -15.02 -12.13
N LEU A 90 5.95 -15.75 -11.67
CA LEU A 90 6.79 -15.31 -10.55
C LEU A 90 7.64 -14.09 -10.96
N ARG A 91 7.63 -13.07 -10.12
CA ARG A 91 8.40 -11.84 -10.33
C ARG A 91 9.52 -11.64 -9.31
N VAL A 92 9.25 -11.98 -8.05
CA VAL A 92 10.19 -11.80 -6.95
C VAL A 92 10.13 -13.01 -6.02
N ARG A 93 11.30 -13.50 -5.62
CA ARG A 93 11.45 -14.47 -4.54
C ARG A 93 12.50 -13.96 -3.57
N LEU A 94 12.12 -13.79 -2.31
CA LEU A 94 13.02 -13.46 -1.22
C LEU A 94 12.91 -14.59 -0.19
N GLN A 95 14.00 -15.32 0.01
CA GLN A 95 14.00 -16.51 0.83
C GLN A 95 14.96 -16.37 2.01
N THR A 96 14.53 -16.81 3.17
CA THR A 96 15.36 -17.02 4.37
C THR A 96 15.53 -18.51 4.62
N ALA A 97 16.17 -18.89 5.72
CA ALA A 97 16.33 -20.30 6.09
C ALA A 97 14.98 -21.02 6.31
N ASP A 98 13.94 -20.28 6.75
CA ASP A 98 12.66 -20.87 7.15
C ASP A 98 11.54 -20.63 6.15
N LYS A 99 11.42 -19.42 5.63
CA LYS A 99 10.28 -18.96 4.82
C LYS A 99 10.76 -18.24 3.57
N ALA A 100 9.90 -18.16 2.59
CA ALA A 100 10.08 -17.31 1.43
C ALA A 100 8.84 -16.47 1.19
N ILE A 101 9.04 -15.26 0.67
CA ILE A 101 7.96 -14.43 0.15
C ILE A 101 8.07 -14.34 -1.36
N LEU A 102 6.93 -14.49 -2.03
CA LEU A 102 6.84 -14.56 -3.49
C LEU A 102 5.87 -13.51 -4.00
N LEU A 103 6.29 -12.74 -5.00
CA LEU A 103 5.41 -11.81 -5.71
C LEU A 103 5.13 -12.34 -7.11
N TYR A 104 3.86 -12.50 -7.44
CA TYR A 104 3.40 -12.97 -8.75
C TYR A 104 2.69 -11.86 -9.51
N SER A 105 2.82 -11.88 -10.82
CA SER A 105 1.97 -11.14 -11.77
C SER A 105 2.00 -9.62 -11.66
N ALA A 106 2.87 -9.05 -10.84
CA ALA A 106 3.09 -7.61 -10.78
C ALA A 106 4.07 -7.18 -11.86
N SER A 107 3.87 -5.98 -12.40
CA SER A 107 4.76 -5.41 -13.42
C SER A 107 5.48 -4.15 -12.96
N ASP A 108 4.98 -3.50 -11.92
CA ASP A 108 5.55 -2.25 -11.39
C ASP A 108 6.44 -2.57 -10.19
N ILE A 109 7.70 -2.89 -10.47
CA ILE A 109 8.69 -3.31 -9.47
C ILE A 109 10.01 -2.59 -9.77
N GLU A 110 10.53 -1.88 -8.77
CA GLU A 110 11.77 -1.10 -8.90
C GLU A 110 12.63 -1.24 -7.65
N MET A 111 13.96 -1.29 -7.84
CA MET A 111 14.90 -1.18 -6.72
C MET A 111 15.32 0.28 -6.58
N LEU A 112 15.18 0.83 -5.38
CA LEU A 112 15.40 2.26 -5.13
C LEU A 112 16.50 2.47 -4.08
N THR A 113 17.37 3.44 -4.37
CA THR A 113 18.30 4.01 -3.38
C THR A 113 17.55 5.02 -2.51
N PRO A 114 18.12 5.49 -1.38
CA PRO A 114 17.47 6.53 -0.57
C PRO A 114 17.14 7.79 -1.36
N GLU A 115 18.02 8.21 -2.26
CA GLU A 115 17.77 9.38 -3.11
C GLU A 115 16.62 9.14 -4.09
N GLN A 116 16.54 7.96 -4.67
CA GLN A 116 15.47 7.59 -5.60
C GLN A 116 14.11 7.48 -4.90
N LEU A 117 14.10 7.07 -3.62
CA LEU A 117 12.86 7.09 -2.82
C LEU A 117 12.28 8.51 -2.71
N LEU A 118 13.15 9.51 -2.53
CA LEU A 118 12.74 10.91 -2.38
C LEU A 118 12.18 11.50 -3.67
N THR A 119 12.56 10.96 -4.83
CA THR A 119 12.20 11.51 -6.14
C THR A 119 11.26 10.61 -6.95
N HIS A 120 10.87 9.45 -6.41
CA HIS A 120 9.99 8.52 -7.11
C HIS A 120 8.63 9.18 -7.40
N PRO A 121 8.16 9.19 -8.67
CA PRO A 121 6.95 9.94 -9.04
C PRO A 121 5.71 9.56 -8.24
N PHE A 122 5.46 8.27 -8.02
CA PHE A 122 4.31 7.82 -7.24
C PHE A 122 4.44 8.26 -5.78
N LEU A 123 5.62 8.03 -5.17
CA LEU A 123 5.84 8.32 -3.75
C LEU A 123 5.79 9.82 -3.45
N GLN A 124 6.14 10.66 -4.41
CA GLN A 124 6.02 12.11 -4.27
C GLN A 124 4.58 12.61 -4.35
N ARG A 125 3.75 11.94 -5.17
CA ARG A 125 2.37 12.38 -5.40
C ARG A 125 1.38 11.81 -4.42
N VAL A 126 1.70 10.68 -3.79
CA VAL A 126 0.78 9.98 -2.89
C VAL A 126 0.47 10.87 -1.68
N GLY A 127 -0.82 10.99 -1.36
CA GLY A 127 -1.29 11.76 -0.21
C GLY A 127 -1.11 10.97 1.09
N PRO A 128 -1.58 11.55 2.22
CA PRO A 128 -1.52 10.87 3.51
C PRO A 128 -2.25 9.53 3.46
N ASP A 129 -1.66 8.51 4.06
CA ASP A 129 -2.23 7.17 4.11
C ASP A 129 -3.29 7.08 5.21
N VAL A 130 -4.49 6.62 4.87
CA VAL A 130 -5.60 6.49 5.82
C VAL A 130 -5.31 5.50 6.96
N LEU A 131 -4.34 4.60 6.77
CA LEU A 131 -3.91 3.67 7.81
C LEU A 131 -2.76 4.19 8.66
N ASP A 132 -2.21 5.36 8.36
CA ASP A 132 -1.25 6.03 9.23
C ASP A 132 -2.00 6.59 10.44
N MET A 133 -1.79 6.00 11.62
CA MET A 133 -2.50 6.37 12.83
C MET A 133 -2.19 7.79 13.33
N ARG A 134 -1.16 8.44 12.79
CA ARG A 134 -0.85 9.84 13.08
C ARG A 134 -1.78 10.81 12.33
N LEU A 135 -2.43 10.33 11.26
CA LEU A 135 -3.40 11.13 10.52
C LEU A 135 -4.70 11.22 11.31
N THR A 136 -5.14 12.44 11.61
CA THR A 136 -6.35 12.71 12.42
C THR A 136 -7.52 13.13 11.55
N ALA A 137 -8.73 13.00 12.09
CA ALA A 137 -9.94 13.50 11.41
C ALA A 137 -9.87 15.02 11.15
N SER A 138 -9.23 15.77 12.05
CA SER A 138 -9.01 17.20 11.85
C SER A 138 -8.12 17.49 10.63
N ASP A 139 -7.07 16.68 10.44
CA ASP A 139 -6.20 16.78 9.26
C ASP A 139 -6.98 16.49 7.98
N VAL A 140 -7.83 15.46 8.01
CA VAL A 140 -8.66 15.07 6.86
C VAL A 140 -9.67 16.17 6.53
N LYS A 141 -10.31 16.75 7.54
CA LYS A 141 -11.25 17.87 7.34
C LYS A 141 -10.57 19.07 6.68
N ALA A 142 -9.39 19.45 7.17
CA ALA A 142 -8.62 20.54 6.59
C ALA A 142 -8.27 20.26 5.13
N ARG A 143 -7.92 19.02 4.82
CA ARG A 143 -7.60 18.59 3.46
C ARG A 143 -8.82 18.63 2.54
N LEU A 144 -9.98 18.15 3.01
CA LEU A 144 -11.25 18.21 2.29
C LEU A 144 -11.62 19.65 1.92
N LEU A 145 -11.37 20.59 2.81
CA LEU A 145 -11.72 22.00 2.63
C LEU A 145 -10.64 22.81 1.91
N SER A 146 -9.50 22.21 1.60
CA SER A 146 -8.43 22.89 0.89
C SER A 146 -8.87 23.30 -0.53
N PRO A 147 -8.33 24.39 -1.09
CA PRO A 147 -8.70 24.84 -2.43
C PRO A 147 -8.54 23.77 -3.51
N LYS A 148 -7.58 22.88 -3.35
CA LYS A 148 -7.31 21.80 -4.31
C LYS A 148 -8.42 20.77 -4.37
N PHE A 149 -9.10 20.50 -3.25
CA PHE A 149 -10.01 19.36 -3.16
C PHE A 149 -11.48 19.71 -2.88
N ARG A 150 -11.75 20.88 -2.32
CA ARG A 150 -13.10 21.22 -1.80
C ARG A 150 -14.22 21.23 -2.84
N ASN A 151 -13.90 21.46 -4.10
CA ASN A 151 -14.88 21.54 -5.18
C ASN A 151 -14.89 20.30 -6.08
N ARG A 152 -14.21 19.25 -5.68
CA ARG A 152 -14.19 17.98 -6.44
C ARG A 152 -15.27 17.04 -5.92
N GLN A 153 -15.98 16.39 -6.85
CA GLN A 153 -16.95 15.36 -6.50
C GLN A 153 -16.27 14.17 -5.83
N PHE A 154 -16.92 13.60 -4.82
CA PHE A 154 -16.38 12.47 -4.06
C PHE A 154 -16.16 11.23 -4.93
N SER A 155 -16.95 11.08 -6.00
CA SER A 155 -16.78 9.97 -6.95
C SER A 155 -15.35 9.80 -7.46
N GLY A 156 -14.71 10.90 -7.83
CA GLY A 156 -13.32 10.90 -8.29
C GLY A 156 -12.31 11.19 -7.18
N LEU A 157 -12.68 12.06 -6.25
CA LEU A 157 -11.78 12.50 -5.19
C LEU A 157 -11.30 11.32 -4.33
N PHE A 158 -12.20 10.44 -3.91
CA PHE A 158 -11.85 9.34 -3.01
C PHE A 158 -11.05 8.24 -3.72
N LEU A 159 -11.01 8.23 -5.04
CA LEU A 159 -10.14 7.32 -5.81
C LEU A 159 -8.77 7.93 -6.13
N ASP A 160 -8.61 9.23 -5.90
CA ASP A 160 -7.35 9.93 -6.14
C ASP A 160 -6.39 9.71 -4.99
N GLN A 161 -5.34 8.92 -5.22
CA GLN A 161 -4.34 8.60 -4.20
C GLN A 161 -3.55 9.83 -3.74
N ALA A 162 -3.58 10.92 -4.49
CA ALA A 162 -2.98 12.20 -4.07
C ALA A 162 -3.82 12.94 -3.02
N PHE A 163 -5.12 12.65 -2.92
CA PHE A 163 -5.97 13.17 -1.87
C PHE A 163 -5.73 12.42 -0.56
N LEU A 164 -6.11 11.14 -0.51
CA LEU A 164 -5.83 10.21 0.58
C LEU A 164 -5.41 8.88 -0.01
N ALA A 165 -4.31 8.34 0.46
CA ALA A 165 -3.80 7.08 -0.04
C ALA A 165 -4.48 5.89 0.65
N GLY A 166 -4.75 4.83 -0.12
CA GLY A 166 -5.30 3.58 0.39
C GLY A 166 -6.78 3.37 0.14
N LEU A 167 -7.50 4.41 -0.29
CA LEU A 167 -8.92 4.28 -0.65
C LEU A 167 -9.08 3.71 -2.06
N GLY A 168 -10.13 2.94 -2.25
CA GLY A 168 -10.52 2.45 -3.56
C GLY A 168 -12.03 2.36 -3.65
N ASN A 169 -12.51 1.53 -4.56
CA ASN A 169 -13.93 1.52 -4.91
C ASN A 169 -14.81 1.03 -3.76
N TYR A 170 -14.45 -0.07 -3.09
CA TYR A 170 -15.31 -0.57 -2.03
C TYR A 170 -15.30 0.36 -0.80
N LEU A 171 -14.15 0.91 -0.43
CA LEU A 171 -14.07 1.86 0.68
C LEU A 171 -14.86 3.14 0.38
N ARG A 172 -14.78 3.64 -0.84
CA ARG A 172 -15.58 4.80 -1.25
C ARG A 172 -17.07 4.55 -1.04
N VAL A 173 -17.56 3.39 -1.49
CA VAL A 173 -18.98 3.02 -1.36
C VAL A 173 -19.37 2.92 0.12
N GLU A 174 -18.57 2.23 0.92
CA GLU A 174 -18.85 2.05 2.35
C GLU A 174 -18.84 3.38 3.12
N ILE A 175 -17.87 4.25 2.82
CA ILE A 175 -17.76 5.57 3.47
C ILE A 175 -18.98 6.43 3.15
N LEU A 176 -19.35 6.54 1.88
CA LEU A 176 -20.47 7.34 1.45
C LEU A 176 -21.80 6.80 2.00
N TRP A 177 -21.94 5.49 2.05
CA TRP A 177 -23.11 4.84 2.66
C TRP A 177 -23.23 5.18 4.15
N GLU A 178 -22.12 5.05 4.89
CA GLU A 178 -22.10 5.30 6.33
C GLU A 178 -22.53 6.72 6.69
N VAL A 179 -22.10 7.71 5.91
CA VAL A 179 -22.40 9.13 6.18
C VAL A 179 -23.65 9.64 5.45
N GLY A 180 -24.27 8.80 4.61
CA GLY A 180 -25.49 9.16 3.88
C GLY A 180 -25.27 10.25 2.82
N LEU A 181 -24.09 10.27 2.18
CA LEU A 181 -23.78 11.25 1.14
C LEU A 181 -23.71 10.57 -0.24
N ALA A 182 -24.06 11.34 -1.27
CA ALA A 182 -23.95 10.89 -2.64
C ALA A 182 -22.56 11.17 -3.23
N ALA A 183 -22.17 10.35 -4.20
CA ALA A 183 -20.86 10.47 -4.85
C ALA A 183 -20.68 11.78 -5.62
N GLN A 184 -21.78 12.43 -6.00
CA GLN A 184 -21.77 13.71 -6.71
C GLN A 184 -21.55 14.91 -5.81
N HIS A 185 -21.69 14.75 -4.49
CA HIS A 185 -21.46 15.84 -3.53
C HIS A 185 -19.99 16.25 -3.49
N LYS A 186 -19.77 17.47 -3.01
CA LYS A 186 -18.46 18.10 -2.84
C LYS A 186 -18.33 18.59 -1.39
N ALA A 187 -17.12 18.68 -0.87
CA ALA A 187 -16.90 19.17 0.49
C ALA A 187 -17.45 20.58 0.69
N SER A 188 -17.34 21.45 -0.32
CA SER A 188 -17.86 22.83 -0.28
C SER A 188 -19.37 22.93 -0.08
N GLU A 189 -20.12 21.87 -0.36
CA GLU A 189 -21.59 21.83 -0.22
C GLU A 189 -22.03 21.36 1.16
N LEU A 190 -21.12 20.83 1.99
CA LEU A 190 -21.45 20.21 3.26
C LEU A 190 -21.49 21.23 4.41
N ASN A 191 -22.36 21.00 5.38
CA ASN A 191 -22.32 21.70 6.64
C ASN A 191 -21.25 21.11 7.56
N ASP A 192 -21.00 21.75 8.70
CA ASP A 192 -19.92 21.33 9.60
C ASP A 192 -20.15 19.93 10.18
N GLU A 193 -21.38 19.58 10.51
CA GLU A 193 -21.74 18.25 11.02
C GLU A 193 -21.44 17.15 9.98
N GLN A 194 -21.79 17.39 8.73
CA GLN A 194 -21.51 16.46 7.63
C GLN A 194 -20.01 16.32 7.39
N LEU A 195 -19.27 17.43 7.44
CA LEU A 195 -17.81 17.42 7.28
C LEU A 195 -17.11 16.64 8.40
N GLU A 196 -17.58 16.82 9.65
CA GLU A 196 -17.04 16.05 10.78
C GLU A 196 -17.29 14.55 10.59
N ALA A 197 -18.55 14.17 10.28
CA ALA A 197 -18.89 12.76 10.07
C ALA A 197 -18.09 12.14 8.93
N LEU A 198 -17.94 12.85 7.81
CA LEU A 198 -17.16 12.36 6.66
C LEU A 198 -15.68 12.23 7.00
N SER A 199 -15.12 13.22 7.70
CA SER A 199 -13.69 13.20 8.07
C SER A 199 -13.37 12.01 8.97
N HIS A 200 -14.25 11.68 9.91
CA HIS A 200 -14.09 10.49 10.74
C HIS A 200 -14.25 9.20 9.93
N ALA A 201 -15.27 9.11 9.08
CA ALA A 201 -15.53 7.90 8.29
C ALA A 201 -14.40 7.58 7.32
N LEU A 202 -13.75 8.58 6.73
CA LEU A 202 -12.60 8.41 5.83
C LEU A 202 -11.40 7.73 6.50
N LEU A 203 -11.33 7.77 7.82
CA LEU A 203 -10.30 7.08 8.61
C LEU A 203 -10.84 5.82 9.28
N ASP A 204 -12.00 5.91 9.93
CA ASP A 204 -12.55 4.83 10.76
C ASP A 204 -12.92 3.61 9.93
N ILE A 205 -13.50 3.79 8.75
CA ILE A 205 -13.91 2.67 7.89
C ILE A 205 -12.70 1.88 7.36
N PRO A 206 -11.67 2.52 6.77
CA PRO A 206 -10.46 1.77 6.38
C PRO A 206 -9.77 1.07 7.55
N ARG A 207 -9.69 1.72 8.71
CA ARG A 207 -9.06 1.17 9.91
C ARG A 207 -9.85 -0.02 10.46
N LEU A 208 -11.18 0.07 10.42
CA LEU A 208 -12.05 -1.06 10.78
C LEU A 208 -11.85 -2.23 9.80
N SER A 209 -11.83 -1.96 8.51
CA SER A 209 -11.59 -2.98 7.49
C SER A 209 -10.25 -3.67 7.70
N TYR A 210 -9.20 -2.92 8.02
CA TYR A 210 -7.89 -3.48 8.35
C TYR A 210 -7.95 -4.40 9.57
N ASN A 211 -8.59 -3.96 10.65
CA ASN A 211 -8.63 -4.69 11.92
C ASN A 211 -9.54 -5.93 11.87
N THR A 212 -10.58 -5.93 11.04
CA THR A 212 -11.61 -6.99 11.01
C THR A 212 -11.61 -7.81 9.74
N ARG A 213 -10.69 -7.52 8.79
CA ARG A 213 -10.63 -8.14 7.46
C ARG A 213 -11.89 -7.93 6.63
N GLY A 214 -12.58 -6.82 6.85
CA GLY A 214 -13.78 -6.45 6.12
C GLY A 214 -14.54 -5.38 6.89
N VAL A 215 -15.59 -4.85 6.27
CA VAL A 215 -16.47 -3.84 6.90
C VAL A 215 -17.81 -4.44 7.20
#